data_e0ea925d68aa5329aa9b7ffca37c3570
#
_entry.id   e0ea925d68aa5329aa9b7ffca37c3570
#
_cell.length_a   1.000
_cell.length_b   1.000
_cell.length_c   1.000
_cell.angle_alpha   90.00
_cell.angle_beta   90.00
_cell.angle_gamma   90.00
#
_symmetry.space_group_name_H-M   'P 1'
#
loop_
_entity.id
_entity.type
_entity.pdbx_description
1 polymer ?
#
loop_
_entity_poly.entity_id
_entity_poly.type
_entity_poly.pdbx_seq_one_letter_code
_entity_poly.pdbx_strand_id
1 'polypeptide(L)'
;MRFKSLGSGSSGNATLVEATGIVPLRVLVDCGLGIRQLLHRLGEAGLQAQDIHALFITHEHGDHIGCARALALRYRIPVWMSQGTHAAIGSPDFDGLLHSARDGKAIDLGGLQLTPFTVPHDAREPLQLSCTDGSAKLGILTDL
;
A
#
# COMPACT_ATOMS: atom_id res chain seq x y z
N MET A 1 12.50 10.24 5.96
CA MET A 1 11.46 9.51 5.22
C MET A 1 11.45 10.00 3.78
N ARG A 2 11.34 9.08 2.84
CA ARG A 2 11.28 9.42 1.40
C ARG A 2 10.05 8.75 0.79
N PHE A 3 9.56 9.30 -0.29
CA PHE A 3 8.51 8.65 -1.08
C PHE A 3 8.79 8.81 -2.57
N LYS A 4 8.25 7.88 -3.36
CA LYS A 4 8.38 7.91 -4.81
C LYS A 4 7.10 7.36 -5.44
N SER A 5 6.53 8.09 -6.39
CA SER A 5 5.43 7.59 -7.19
C SER A 5 5.98 6.62 -8.24
N LEU A 6 5.44 5.41 -8.27
CA LEU A 6 5.73 4.42 -9.31
C LEU A 6 4.66 4.43 -10.39
N GLY A 7 3.54 5.07 -10.14
CA GLY A 7 2.44 5.26 -11.07
C GLY A 7 1.36 6.10 -10.45
N SER A 8 0.63 6.88 -11.27
CA SER A 8 -0.49 7.70 -10.82
C SER A 8 -1.54 7.80 -11.94
N GLY A 9 -2.79 8.04 -11.53
CA GLY A 9 -3.90 8.21 -12.46
C GLY A 9 -4.64 6.91 -12.77
N SER A 10 -5.51 6.94 -13.77
CA SER A 10 -6.41 5.84 -14.11
C SER A 10 -5.71 4.61 -14.69
N SER A 11 -4.48 4.73 -15.12
CA SER A 11 -3.69 3.60 -15.63
C SER A 11 -2.98 2.82 -14.54
N GLY A 12 -3.04 3.28 -13.29
CA GLY A 12 -2.49 2.58 -12.15
C GLY A 12 -1.80 3.49 -11.16
N ASN A 13 -2.05 3.24 -9.86
CA ASN A 13 -1.50 4.01 -8.75
C ASN A 13 -0.62 3.11 -7.89
N ALA A 14 0.58 3.58 -7.59
CA ALA A 14 1.49 2.92 -6.67
C ALA A 14 2.48 3.95 -6.14
N THR A 15 2.57 4.04 -4.82
CA THR A 15 3.48 4.98 -4.15
C THR A 15 4.35 4.23 -3.16
N LEU A 16 5.65 4.35 -3.30
CA LEU A 16 6.62 3.76 -2.39
C LEU A 16 6.93 4.78 -1.29
N VAL A 17 6.78 4.35 -0.03
CA VAL A 17 7.17 5.12 1.16
C VAL A 17 8.32 4.39 1.83
N GLU A 18 9.41 5.11 2.10
CA GLU A 18 10.60 4.55 2.70
C GLU A 18 11.00 5.32 3.95
N ALA A 19 11.11 4.63 5.07
CA ALA A 19 11.74 5.16 6.26
C ALA A 19 13.22 4.80 6.23
N THR A 20 14.08 5.83 6.30
CA THR A 20 15.52 5.66 6.26
C THR A 20 16.05 5.48 7.67
N GLY A 21 16.72 4.36 7.93
CA GLY A 21 17.33 4.02 9.20
C GLY A 21 18.51 3.10 8.94
N ILE A 22 18.98 2.42 10.00
CA ILE A 22 20.05 1.41 9.84
C ILE A 22 19.58 0.33 8.86
N VAL A 23 18.30 -0.09 8.99
CA VAL A 23 17.65 -0.98 8.03
C VAL A 23 16.48 -0.21 7.44
N PRO A 24 16.46 0.08 6.13
CA PRO A 24 15.34 0.79 5.52
C PRO A 24 14.06 -0.04 5.60
N LEU A 25 12.93 0.62 5.90
CA LEU A 25 11.61 0.02 5.89
C LEU A 25 10.82 0.60 4.73
N ARG A 26 10.21 -0.25 3.91
CA ARG A 26 9.50 0.17 2.71
C ARG A 26 8.08 -0.34 2.70
N VAL A 27 7.14 0.57 2.45
CA VAL A 27 5.71 0.27 2.29
C VAL A 27 5.30 0.71 0.90
N LEU A 28 4.60 -0.16 0.19
CA LEU A 28 3.99 0.18 -1.08
C LEU A 28 2.52 0.47 -0.85
N VAL A 29 2.10 1.70 -1.14
CA VAL A 29 0.70 2.14 -1.03
C VAL A 29 0.07 2.04 -2.41
N ASP A 30 -0.90 1.16 -2.53
CA ASP A 30 -1.55 0.75 -3.77
C ASP A 30 -0.62 0.02 -4.74
N CYS A 31 -1.21 -0.85 -5.55
CA CYS A 31 -0.53 -1.69 -6.53
C CYS A 31 -1.33 -1.76 -7.82
N GLY A 32 -1.82 -0.60 -8.30
CA GLY A 32 -2.73 -0.54 -9.44
C GLY A 32 -2.10 -0.85 -10.78
N LEU A 33 -0.80 -1.14 -10.83
CA LEU A 33 -0.09 -1.54 -12.04
C LEU A 33 -0.19 -3.05 -12.24
N GLY A 34 0.05 -3.53 -13.46
CA GLY A 34 0.29 -4.94 -13.70
C GLY A 34 1.60 -5.36 -13.01
N ILE A 35 1.71 -6.65 -12.63
CA ILE A 35 2.87 -7.10 -11.86
C ILE A 35 4.20 -6.88 -12.59
N ARG A 36 4.25 -7.14 -13.90
CA ARG A 36 5.47 -6.92 -14.68
C ARG A 36 5.89 -5.45 -14.70
N GLN A 37 4.90 -4.57 -14.88
CA GLN A 37 5.15 -3.12 -14.90
C GLN A 37 5.62 -2.65 -13.53
N LEU A 38 5.01 -3.13 -12.46
CA LEU A 38 5.42 -2.79 -11.10
C LEU A 38 6.85 -3.22 -10.82
N LEU A 39 7.19 -4.47 -11.16
CA LEU A 39 8.55 -4.98 -10.96
C LEU A 39 9.58 -4.18 -11.78
N HIS A 40 9.22 -3.79 -12.98
CA HIS A 40 10.08 -2.93 -13.82
C HIS A 40 10.32 -1.57 -13.17
N ARG A 41 9.24 -0.94 -12.67
CA ARG A 41 9.33 0.37 -11.99
C ARG A 41 10.17 0.30 -10.71
N LEU A 42 10.01 -0.77 -9.93
CA LEU A 42 10.88 -1.02 -8.77
C LEU A 42 12.34 -1.16 -9.19
N GLY A 43 12.60 -1.91 -10.27
CA GLY A 43 13.96 -2.06 -10.81
C GLY A 43 14.60 -0.75 -11.22
N GLU A 44 13.83 0.16 -11.83
CA GLU A 44 14.31 1.50 -12.16
C GLU A 44 14.70 2.31 -10.91
N ALA A 45 14.06 2.01 -9.76
CA ALA A 45 14.39 2.62 -8.47
C ALA A 45 15.51 1.86 -7.73
N GLY A 46 16.10 0.84 -8.35
CA GLY A 46 17.14 0.02 -7.74
C GLY A 46 16.64 -0.99 -6.74
N LEU A 47 15.35 -1.38 -6.81
CA LEU A 47 14.72 -2.25 -5.84
C LEU A 47 14.17 -3.52 -6.48
N GLN A 48 14.01 -4.55 -5.64
CA GLN A 48 13.32 -5.79 -5.96
C GLN A 48 12.04 -5.89 -5.12
N ALA A 49 11.14 -6.79 -5.49
CA ALA A 49 9.91 -7.00 -4.73
C ALA A 49 10.20 -7.40 -3.28
N GLN A 50 11.26 -8.16 -3.04
CA GLN A 50 11.69 -8.58 -1.70
C GLN A 50 12.11 -7.42 -0.81
N ASP A 51 12.36 -6.24 -1.36
CA ASP A 51 12.69 -5.04 -0.60
C ASP A 51 11.45 -4.36 -0.02
N ILE A 52 10.25 -4.81 -0.38
CA ILE A 52 8.97 -4.28 0.11
C ILE A 52 8.55 -5.06 1.35
N HIS A 53 8.31 -4.37 2.47
CA HIS A 53 7.99 -4.98 3.76
C HIS A 53 6.49 -5.09 4.00
N ALA A 54 5.69 -4.23 3.37
CA ALA A 54 4.25 -4.22 3.54
C ALA A 54 3.57 -3.56 2.35
N LEU A 55 2.32 -4.00 2.07
CA LEU A 55 1.42 -3.35 1.11
C LEU A 55 0.27 -2.72 1.89
N PHE A 56 -0.15 -1.54 1.48
CA PHE A 56 -1.35 -0.89 1.98
C PHE A 56 -2.24 -0.54 0.79
N ILE A 57 -3.48 -1.04 0.79
CA ILE A 57 -4.45 -0.79 -0.29
C ILE A 57 -5.50 0.19 0.20
N THR A 58 -5.65 1.31 -0.49
CA THR A 58 -6.56 2.38 -0.08
C THR A 58 -8.03 2.01 -0.35
N HIS A 59 -8.31 1.37 -1.48
CA HIS A 59 -9.68 0.95 -1.83
C HIS A 59 -9.64 -0.06 -2.98
N GLU A 60 -10.83 -0.58 -3.35
CA GLU A 60 -10.98 -1.73 -4.25
C GLU A 60 -10.91 -1.44 -5.74
N HIS A 61 -10.86 -0.17 -6.18
CA HIS A 61 -10.81 0.15 -7.61
C HIS A 61 -9.56 -0.45 -8.27
N GLY A 62 -9.69 -0.94 -9.51
CA GLY A 62 -8.63 -1.68 -10.19
C GLY A 62 -7.33 -0.91 -10.35
N ASP A 63 -7.39 0.41 -10.55
CA ASP A 63 -6.22 1.27 -10.67
C ASP A 63 -5.50 1.50 -9.32
N HIS A 64 -5.98 0.90 -8.24
CA HIS A 64 -5.37 0.90 -6.91
C HIS A 64 -5.02 -0.49 -6.42
N ILE A 65 -5.94 -1.46 -6.54
CA ILE A 65 -5.67 -2.81 -6.03
C ILE A 65 -4.87 -3.68 -7.02
N GLY A 66 -5.11 -3.55 -8.32
CA GLY A 66 -4.37 -4.18 -9.40
C GLY A 66 -3.76 -5.54 -9.09
N CYS A 67 -2.42 -5.61 -9.02
CA CYS A 67 -1.69 -6.85 -8.80
C CYS A 67 -1.39 -7.14 -7.33
N ALA A 68 -2.06 -6.47 -6.38
CA ALA A 68 -1.71 -6.58 -4.95
C ALA A 68 -1.70 -8.03 -4.44
N ARG A 69 -2.74 -8.80 -4.76
CA ARG A 69 -2.81 -10.19 -4.29
C ARG A 69 -1.71 -11.06 -4.90
N ALA A 70 -1.49 -10.95 -6.21
CA ALA A 70 -0.45 -11.70 -6.90
C ALA A 70 0.94 -11.38 -6.33
N LEU A 71 1.21 -10.10 -6.10
CA LEU A 71 2.48 -9.64 -5.54
C LEU A 71 2.66 -10.17 -4.11
N ALA A 72 1.63 -10.03 -3.27
CA ALA A 72 1.67 -10.47 -1.87
C ALA A 72 1.93 -11.97 -1.77
N LEU A 73 1.19 -12.79 -2.52
CA LEU A 73 1.34 -14.25 -2.47
C LEU A 73 2.67 -14.71 -3.01
N ARG A 74 3.14 -14.10 -4.10
CA ARG A 74 4.40 -14.49 -4.75
C ARG A 74 5.61 -14.20 -3.88
N TYR A 75 5.63 -13.05 -3.20
CA TYR A 75 6.77 -12.58 -2.43
C TYR A 75 6.55 -12.61 -0.93
N ARG A 76 5.42 -13.14 -0.48
CA ARG A 76 5.06 -13.29 0.94
C ARG A 76 5.09 -11.95 1.69
N ILE A 77 4.43 -10.95 1.11
CA ILE A 77 4.38 -9.59 1.67
C ILE A 77 3.05 -9.39 2.41
N PRO A 78 3.07 -8.95 3.68
CA PRO A 78 1.84 -8.64 4.41
C PRO A 78 1.06 -7.50 3.75
N VAL A 79 -0.28 -7.61 3.76
CA VAL A 79 -1.18 -6.64 3.11
C VAL A 79 -2.15 -6.09 4.14
N TRP A 80 -2.30 -4.77 4.17
CA TRP A 80 -3.32 -4.08 4.96
C TRP A 80 -4.36 -3.48 4.03
N MET A 81 -5.63 -3.73 4.31
CA MET A 81 -6.76 -3.08 3.67
C MET A 81 -7.96 -3.12 4.60
N SER A 82 -8.97 -2.26 4.35
CA SER A 82 -10.20 -2.29 5.14
C SER A 82 -10.98 -3.57 4.87
N GLN A 83 -11.85 -3.95 5.82
CA GLN A 83 -12.75 -5.09 5.63
C GLN A 83 -13.71 -4.85 4.47
N GLY A 84 -14.17 -3.61 4.28
CA GLY A 84 -15.03 -3.26 3.16
C GLY A 84 -14.35 -3.44 1.81
N THR A 85 -13.09 -3.03 1.71
CA THR A 85 -12.29 -3.25 0.49
C THR A 85 -12.12 -4.73 0.22
N HIS A 86 -11.75 -5.53 1.22
CA HIS A 86 -11.59 -6.97 1.06
C HIS A 86 -12.89 -7.65 0.63
N ALA A 87 -14.02 -7.28 1.24
CA ALA A 87 -15.33 -7.80 0.85
C ALA A 87 -15.70 -7.40 -0.59
N ALA A 88 -15.40 -6.17 -0.97
CA ALA A 88 -15.74 -5.64 -2.30
C ALA A 88 -15.01 -6.39 -3.43
N ILE A 89 -13.83 -6.93 -3.18
CA ILE A 89 -13.09 -7.74 -4.16
C ILE A 89 -13.40 -9.23 -4.07
N GLY A 90 -14.42 -9.62 -3.29
CA GLY A 90 -14.89 -11.00 -3.20
C GLY A 90 -14.25 -11.82 -2.08
N SER A 91 -13.64 -11.15 -1.11
CA SER A 91 -12.98 -11.79 0.05
C SER A 91 -11.99 -12.89 -0.34
N PRO A 92 -11.08 -12.64 -1.31
CA PRO A 92 -10.12 -13.67 -1.71
C PRO A 92 -9.17 -14.01 -0.58
N ASP A 93 -8.65 -15.23 -0.61
CA ASP A 93 -7.68 -15.71 0.36
C ASP A 93 -6.30 -15.09 0.09
N PHE A 94 -5.66 -14.57 1.12
CA PHE A 94 -4.30 -14.03 1.07
C PHE A 94 -3.30 -14.91 1.82
N ASP A 95 -3.67 -16.14 2.11
CA ASP A 95 -2.79 -17.15 2.72
C ASP A 95 -2.14 -16.67 4.02
N GLY A 96 -2.94 -16.01 4.88
CA GLY A 96 -2.49 -15.51 6.18
C GLY A 96 -1.77 -14.16 6.14
N LEU A 97 -1.62 -13.54 4.98
CA LEU A 97 -0.89 -12.27 4.84
C LEU A 97 -1.78 -11.04 5.04
N LEU A 98 -3.10 -11.20 5.06
CA LEU A 98 -4.03 -10.09 5.16
C LEU A 98 -4.18 -9.60 6.60
N HIS A 99 -4.12 -8.29 6.78
CA HIS A 99 -4.42 -7.60 8.04
C HIS A 99 -5.50 -6.55 7.79
N SER A 100 -6.47 -6.43 8.70
CA SER A 100 -7.51 -5.41 8.62
C SER A 100 -6.96 -4.05 9.02
N ALA A 101 -7.16 -3.05 8.15
CA ALA A 101 -6.89 -1.66 8.45
C ALA A 101 -8.20 -0.96 8.82
N ARG A 102 -8.16 -0.08 9.82
CA ARG A 102 -9.33 0.64 10.34
C ARG A 102 -9.04 2.13 10.45
N ASP A 103 -10.09 2.93 10.20
CA ASP A 103 -10.03 4.38 10.38
C ASP A 103 -9.51 4.75 11.78
N GLY A 104 -8.48 5.59 11.81
CA GLY A 104 -7.89 6.11 13.03
C GLY A 104 -7.02 5.14 13.82
N LYS A 105 -6.93 3.87 13.42
CA LYS A 105 -6.14 2.88 14.14
C LYS A 105 -4.73 2.76 13.56
N ALA A 106 -3.74 3.20 14.33
CA ALA A 106 -2.34 3.19 13.90
C ALA A 106 -1.81 1.78 13.70
N ILE A 107 -1.00 1.62 12.65
CA ILE A 107 -0.28 0.39 12.32
C ILE A 107 1.20 0.69 12.55
N ASP A 108 1.80 0.04 13.53
CA ASP A 108 3.21 0.22 13.86
C ASP A 108 4.05 -0.86 13.16
N LEU A 109 4.89 -0.43 12.23
CA LEU A 109 5.80 -1.32 11.50
C LEU A 109 7.24 -1.21 11.99
N GLY A 110 7.44 -0.59 13.15
CA GLY A 110 8.77 -0.34 13.70
C GLY A 110 9.28 1.05 13.32
N GLY A 111 10.08 1.14 12.26
CA GLY A 111 10.61 2.43 11.79
C GLY A 111 9.59 3.33 11.11
N LEU A 112 8.38 2.85 10.88
CA LEU A 112 7.32 3.60 10.20
C LEU A 112 5.99 3.28 10.85
N GLN A 113 5.18 4.31 11.14
CA GLN A 113 3.84 4.17 11.64
C GLN A 113 2.84 4.68 10.59
N LEU A 114 1.82 3.88 10.29
CA LEU A 114 0.77 4.20 9.35
C LEU A 114 -0.53 4.45 10.11
N THR A 115 -1.23 5.53 9.79
CA THR A 115 -2.54 5.81 10.38
C THR A 115 -3.56 5.99 9.26
N PRO A 116 -4.45 5.00 9.03
CA PRO A 116 -5.52 5.14 8.05
C PRO A 116 -6.58 6.12 8.53
N PHE A 117 -7.24 6.80 7.59
CA PHE A 117 -8.40 7.62 7.88
C PHE A 117 -9.36 7.61 6.68
N THR A 118 -10.66 7.74 6.95
CA THR A 118 -11.68 7.73 5.90
C THR A 118 -11.89 9.11 5.31
N VAL A 119 -12.23 9.11 4.00
CA VAL A 119 -12.63 10.32 3.27
C VAL A 119 -13.85 9.96 2.42
N PRO A 120 -14.67 10.94 2.00
CA PRO A 120 -15.75 10.67 1.06
C PRO A 120 -15.22 10.12 -0.25
N HIS A 121 -15.77 8.97 -0.68
CA HIS A 121 -15.39 8.30 -1.92
C HIS A 121 -16.49 7.31 -2.30
N ASP A 122 -16.54 6.89 -3.56
CA ASP A 122 -17.51 5.94 -4.07
C ASP A 122 -17.13 4.47 -3.83
N ALA A 123 -16.06 4.20 -3.15
CA ALA A 123 -15.66 2.86 -2.72
C ALA A 123 -16.40 2.44 -1.46
N ARG A 124 -16.36 1.15 -1.14
CA ARG A 124 -17.13 0.58 -0.02
C ARG A 124 -16.62 1.04 1.35
N GLU A 125 -15.31 1.02 1.55
CA GLU A 125 -14.69 1.47 2.79
C GLU A 125 -13.30 2.01 2.46
N PRO A 126 -13.23 3.18 1.78
CA PRO A 126 -11.95 3.71 1.32
C PRO A 126 -11.16 4.29 2.49
N LEU A 127 -9.83 4.10 2.45
CA LEU A 127 -8.93 4.64 3.44
C LEU A 127 -7.86 5.49 2.75
N GLN A 128 -7.57 6.64 3.35
CA GLN A 128 -6.38 7.41 3.06
C GLN A 128 -5.33 7.09 4.13
N LEU A 129 -4.12 7.58 3.97
CA LEU A 129 -3.02 7.16 4.82
C LEU A 129 -2.16 8.34 5.26
N SER A 130 -1.86 8.39 6.56
CA SER A 130 -0.83 9.26 7.13
C SER A 130 0.32 8.37 7.58
N CYS A 131 1.55 8.72 7.19
CA CYS A 131 2.75 7.96 7.53
C CYS A 131 3.70 8.85 8.32
N THR A 132 4.34 8.30 9.36
CA THR A 132 5.37 9.00 10.12
C THR A 132 6.51 8.06 10.49
N ASP A 133 7.74 8.58 10.48
CA ASP A 133 8.93 7.89 10.98
C ASP A 133 9.34 8.40 12.35
N GLY A 134 8.50 9.23 12.99
CA GLY A 134 8.78 9.86 14.29
C GLY A 134 9.32 11.28 14.18
N SER A 135 9.90 11.66 13.05
CA SER A 135 10.42 13.03 12.85
C SER A 135 9.79 13.72 11.65
N ALA A 136 9.34 12.97 10.65
CA ALA A 136 8.65 13.51 9.47
C ALA A 136 7.27 12.86 9.31
N LYS A 137 6.35 13.54 8.64
CA LYS A 137 4.99 13.07 8.40
C LYS A 137 4.59 13.27 6.95
N LEU A 138 3.96 12.27 6.35
CA LEU A 138 3.49 12.30 4.97
C LEU A 138 2.03 11.86 4.93
N GLY A 139 1.20 12.63 4.23
CA GLY A 139 -0.18 12.25 3.93
C GLY A 139 -0.28 11.74 2.50
N ILE A 140 -0.98 10.62 2.31
CA ILE A 140 -1.26 10.07 0.99
C ILE A 140 -2.76 10.14 0.78
N LEU A 141 -3.18 11.01 -0.14
CA LEU A 141 -4.58 11.26 -0.48
C LEU A 141 -4.78 10.83 -1.93
N THR A 142 -5.66 9.85 -2.13
CA THR A 142 -5.98 9.34 -3.47
C THR A 142 -7.47 9.47 -3.72
N ASP A 143 -7.84 9.85 -4.93
CA ASP A 143 -9.22 9.91 -5.40
C ASP A 143 -10.16 10.75 -4.51
N LEU A 144 -9.72 11.93 -4.18
CA LEU A 144 -10.53 12.87 -3.38
C LEU A 144 -11.68 13.49 -4.20
#